data_dc06c9099674fc214fa1e1cf0ae479d4
#
_entry.id   dc06c9099674fc214fa1e1cf0ae479d4
#
_cell.length_a   1.000
_cell.length_b   1.000
_cell.length_c   1.000
_cell.angle_alpha   90.00
_cell.angle_beta   90.00
_cell.angle_gamma   90.00
#
_symmetry.space_group_name_H-M   'P 1'
#
loop_
_entity.id
_entity.type
_entity.pdbx_description
1 polymer ?
#
loop_
_entity_poly.entity_id
_entity_poly.type
_entity_poly.pdbx_seq_one_letter_code
_entity_poly.pdbx_strand_id
1 'polypeptide(L)'
;GKPIDGGPEIIPDEELDINGAPMNPASRQFPEEFIQTGISTIDGMNTLVRGQKLPIFSGSGLPHNDLAVQIARQAKVLGADDEFAVIFAAMGITNEEANFFMRDFERTGALEKLTVFMNLADDPAIERILTPKMALTTAEYYAFTLGMQVLVILTDMTNYCEALREISAAREEVPGRRGYPGYMYTDLAGIYERAGRIDGKEGSITQMPILVMPQDDITHPIPDLTGYITEGQIVLSREISRKGIYPPVDVLPSLSRLMSGGIGGDKTRDDHSGVSDQLYSAYAEGR
;
A
#
# COMPACT_ATOMS: atom_id res chain seq x y z
N GLY A 1 -15.10 5.01 13.40
CA GLY A 1 -14.74 3.63 13.68
C GLY A 1 -15.05 3.26 15.13
N LYS A 2 -15.25 1.98 15.37
CA LYS A 2 -15.36 1.44 16.73
C LYS A 2 -14.13 0.60 17.03
N PRO A 3 -13.65 0.54 18.30
CA PRO A 3 -12.59 -0.38 18.68
C PRO A 3 -12.96 -1.82 18.30
N ILE A 4 -12.02 -2.57 17.73
CA ILE A 4 -12.19 -3.99 17.34
C ILE A 4 -11.47 -4.95 18.30
N ASP A 5 -10.73 -4.41 19.24
CA ASP A 5 -9.97 -5.13 20.29
C ASP A 5 -10.76 -5.35 21.58
N GLY A 6 -12.04 -4.95 21.62
CA GLY A 6 -12.87 -4.98 22.84
C GLY A 6 -12.49 -3.90 23.87
N GLY A 7 -11.64 -2.98 23.50
CA GLY A 7 -11.26 -1.83 24.33
C GLY A 7 -12.38 -0.83 24.57
N PRO A 8 -12.17 0.16 25.44
CA PRO A 8 -13.14 1.22 25.70
C PRO A 8 -13.37 2.08 24.46
N GLU A 9 -14.50 2.79 24.45
CA GLU A 9 -14.79 3.76 23.39
C GLU A 9 -13.69 4.85 23.34
N ILE A 10 -13.23 5.17 22.11
CA ILE A 10 -12.21 6.19 21.90
C ILE A 10 -12.81 7.56 22.19
N ILE A 11 -12.20 8.28 23.12
CA ILE A 11 -12.52 9.69 23.39
C ILE A 11 -11.56 10.52 22.51
N PRO A 12 -12.06 11.18 21.44
CA PRO A 12 -11.17 11.89 20.53
C PRO A 12 -10.70 13.22 21.15
N ASP A 13 -9.42 13.54 20.95
CA ASP A 13 -8.90 14.88 21.21
C ASP A 13 -9.24 15.84 20.06
N GLU A 14 -9.38 15.29 18.85
CA GLU A 14 -9.64 16.04 17.63
C GLU A 14 -10.51 15.23 16.64
N GLU A 15 -11.38 15.92 15.93
CA GLU A 15 -12.20 15.34 14.85
C GLU A 15 -11.79 15.94 13.50
N LEU A 16 -11.41 15.07 12.55
CA LEU A 16 -10.91 15.47 11.24
C LEU A 16 -11.82 14.99 10.11
N ASP A 17 -11.89 15.77 9.02
CA ASP A 17 -12.57 15.34 7.81
C ASP A 17 -11.81 14.18 7.14
N ILE A 18 -12.48 13.05 6.96
CA ILE A 18 -11.90 11.85 6.37
C ILE A 18 -11.57 11.98 4.88
N ASN A 19 -12.14 12.97 4.18
CA ASN A 19 -11.76 13.24 2.80
C ASN A 19 -10.36 13.87 2.69
N GLY A 20 -9.85 14.41 3.80
CA GLY A 20 -8.55 15.06 3.84
C GLY A 20 -8.49 16.33 3.02
N ALA A 21 -7.30 16.89 2.94
CA ALA A 21 -7.01 18.03 2.06
C ALA A 21 -6.03 17.58 0.97
N PRO A 22 -6.21 17.99 -0.29
CA PRO A 22 -5.25 17.74 -1.35
C PRO A 22 -3.89 18.31 -0.96
N MET A 23 -2.85 17.50 -1.05
CA MET A 23 -1.48 17.95 -0.82
C MET A 23 -1.08 18.93 -1.93
N ASN A 24 -0.67 20.15 -1.55
CA ASN A 24 -0.24 21.14 -2.53
C ASN A 24 0.99 20.61 -3.31
N PRO A 25 0.92 20.47 -4.64
CA PRO A 25 2.05 19.97 -5.42
C PRO A 25 3.33 20.79 -5.26
N ALA A 26 3.21 22.10 -5.05
CA ALA A 26 4.38 22.98 -4.84
C ALA A 26 5.07 22.77 -3.49
N SER A 27 4.39 22.17 -2.51
CA SER A 27 4.94 21.86 -1.18
C SER A 27 5.42 20.41 -1.08
N ARG A 28 5.32 19.61 -2.15
CA ARG A 28 5.81 18.22 -2.16
C ARG A 28 7.33 18.20 -2.27
N GLN A 29 7.96 17.45 -1.38
CA GLN A 29 9.37 17.08 -1.53
C GLN A 29 9.52 15.84 -2.39
N PHE A 30 10.61 15.78 -3.16
CA PHE A 30 10.95 14.59 -3.91
C PHE A 30 11.35 13.44 -2.98
N PRO A 31 10.81 12.22 -3.17
CA PRO A 31 11.17 11.06 -2.37
C PRO A 31 12.61 10.62 -2.62
N GLU A 32 13.41 10.49 -1.56
CA GLU A 32 14.85 10.20 -1.67
C GLU A 32 15.38 9.16 -0.67
N GLU A 33 14.59 8.77 0.33
CA GLU A 33 15.06 7.90 1.39
C GLU A 33 14.57 6.48 1.24
N PHE A 34 15.45 5.51 1.50
CA PHE A 34 15.18 4.08 1.40
C PHE A 34 14.29 3.60 2.55
N ILE A 35 13.22 2.88 2.22
CA ILE A 35 12.45 2.09 3.18
C ILE A 35 12.78 0.63 3.00
N GLN A 36 13.34 0.00 4.03
CA GLN A 36 13.57 -1.43 4.05
C GLN A 36 12.27 -2.16 4.36
N THR A 37 11.77 -2.94 3.39
CA THR A 37 10.56 -3.76 3.56
C THR A 37 10.86 -5.12 4.19
N GLY A 38 12.12 -5.55 4.17
CA GLY A 38 12.56 -6.89 4.57
C GLY A 38 12.34 -7.95 3.50
N ILE A 39 11.92 -7.57 2.31
CA ILE A 39 11.73 -8.44 1.14
C ILE A 39 12.86 -8.17 0.14
N SER A 40 13.79 -9.10 0.00
CA SER A 40 15.01 -8.91 -0.80
C SER A 40 14.75 -8.49 -2.26
N THR A 41 13.72 -9.03 -2.89
CA THR A 41 13.34 -8.68 -4.27
C THR A 41 12.84 -7.24 -4.39
N ILE A 42 12.13 -6.76 -3.37
CA ILE A 42 11.67 -5.36 -3.32
C ILE A 42 12.85 -4.47 -2.98
N ASP A 43 13.53 -4.74 -1.87
CA ASP A 43 14.60 -3.90 -1.34
C ASP A 43 15.78 -3.79 -2.34
N GLY A 44 16.12 -4.88 -3.02
CA GLY A 44 17.27 -4.94 -3.92
C GLY A 44 17.01 -4.51 -5.36
N MET A 45 15.79 -4.70 -5.88
CA MET A 45 15.50 -4.54 -7.33
C MET A 45 14.34 -3.61 -7.64
N ASN A 46 13.47 -3.34 -6.69
CA ASN A 46 12.27 -2.51 -6.85
C ASN A 46 12.03 -1.67 -5.59
N THR A 47 13.07 -1.01 -5.14
CA THR A 47 13.17 -0.34 -3.84
C THR A 47 12.01 0.60 -3.57
N LEU A 48 11.42 0.47 -2.38
CA LEU A 48 10.43 1.40 -1.85
C LEU A 48 11.12 2.63 -1.31
N VAL A 49 10.64 3.79 -1.69
CA VAL A 49 11.19 5.10 -1.29
C VAL A 49 10.19 5.82 -0.40
N ARG A 50 10.69 6.52 0.61
CA ARG A 50 9.89 7.26 1.58
C ARG A 50 9.01 8.32 0.89
N GLY A 51 7.70 8.26 1.11
CA GLY A 51 6.72 9.13 0.45
C GLY A 51 6.21 8.63 -0.89
N GLN A 52 6.62 7.43 -1.33
CA GLN A 52 6.20 6.81 -2.59
C GLN A 52 4.87 6.07 -2.45
N LYS A 53 4.18 5.93 -3.58
CA LYS A 53 3.05 5.00 -3.79
C LYS A 53 3.51 3.84 -4.64
N LEU A 54 3.72 2.67 -4.04
CA LEU A 54 4.21 1.47 -4.74
C LEU A 54 3.23 0.31 -4.52
N PRO A 55 2.29 0.06 -5.45
CA PRO A 55 1.31 -0.99 -5.32
C PRO A 55 1.88 -2.38 -5.58
N ILE A 56 1.24 -3.39 -4.97
CA ILE A 56 1.45 -4.80 -5.25
C ILE A 56 0.27 -5.31 -6.07
N PHE A 57 0.54 -5.76 -7.29
CA PHE A 57 -0.40 -6.39 -8.19
C PHE A 57 -0.34 -7.91 -8.01
N SER A 58 -1.36 -8.46 -7.39
CA SER A 58 -1.47 -9.88 -7.10
C SER A 58 -2.51 -10.57 -7.99
N GLY A 59 -2.57 -11.87 -7.93
CA GLY A 59 -3.63 -12.70 -8.49
C GLY A 59 -4.35 -13.49 -7.40
N SER A 60 -5.57 -13.94 -7.68
CA SER A 60 -6.35 -14.74 -6.72
C SER A 60 -5.57 -15.99 -6.27
N GLY A 61 -5.48 -16.21 -4.96
CA GLY A 61 -4.76 -17.34 -4.36
C GLY A 61 -3.24 -17.22 -4.36
N LEU A 62 -2.68 -16.05 -4.72
CA LEU A 62 -1.26 -15.76 -4.50
C LEU A 62 -1.05 -15.23 -3.07
N PRO A 63 0.17 -15.38 -2.48
CA PRO A 63 0.42 -15.11 -1.07
C PRO A 63 0.62 -13.61 -0.77
N HIS A 64 -0.27 -12.74 -1.26
CA HIS A 64 -0.18 -11.31 -1.01
C HIS A 64 -0.49 -10.93 0.43
N ASN A 65 -1.34 -11.68 1.12
CA ASN A 65 -1.63 -11.47 2.53
C ASN A 65 -0.41 -11.78 3.40
N ASP A 66 0.30 -12.89 3.14
CA ASP A 66 1.56 -13.22 3.83
C ASP A 66 2.60 -12.14 3.60
N LEU A 67 2.71 -11.64 2.36
CA LEU A 67 3.63 -10.57 2.01
C LEU A 67 3.28 -9.25 2.72
N ALA A 68 2.00 -8.89 2.78
CA ALA A 68 1.52 -7.70 3.48
C ALA A 68 1.87 -7.71 4.97
N VAL A 69 1.61 -8.84 5.63
CA VAL A 69 1.92 -9.05 7.06
C VAL A 69 3.42 -9.01 7.31
N GLN A 70 4.21 -9.63 6.44
CA GLN A 70 5.66 -9.62 6.55
C GLN A 70 6.22 -8.20 6.43
N ILE A 71 5.75 -7.42 5.46
CA ILE A 71 6.15 -6.02 5.28
C ILE A 71 5.71 -5.19 6.48
N ALA A 72 4.46 -5.31 6.92
CA ALA A 72 3.93 -4.57 8.08
C ALA A 72 4.78 -4.77 9.35
N ARG A 73 5.31 -6.00 9.54
CA ARG A 73 6.14 -6.37 10.68
C ARG A 73 7.59 -5.91 10.54
N GLN A 74 8.15 -5.95 9.33
CA GLN A 74 9.60 -5.79 9.10
C GLN A 74 9.99 -4.40 8.58
N ALA A 75 9.04 -3.62 8.06
CA ALA A 75 9.33 -2.33 7.47
C ALA A 75 9.95 -1.36 8.46
N LYS A 76 10.99 -0.66 8.00
CA LYS A 76 11.70 0.38 8.75
C LYS A 76 12.44 1.34 7.83
N VAL A 77 12.70 2.55 8.32
CA VAL A 77 13.63 3.49 7.69
C VAL A 77 15.04 3.20 8.22
N LEU A 78 16.01 3.01 7.32
CA LEU A 78 17.39 2.78 7.71
C LEU A 78 18.08 4.09 8.10
N GLY A 79 18.79 4.03 9.24
CA GLY A 79 19.65 5.16 9.68
C GLY A 79 18.90 6.31 10.32
N ALA A 80 17.59 6.21 10.52
CA ALA A 80 16.78 7.17 11.25
C ALA A 80 16.34 6.59 12.59
N ASP A 81 16.56 7.33 13.67
CA ASP A 81 15.94 7.09 14.98
C ASP A 81 14.49 7.61 15.03
N ASP A 82 13.95 7.96 13.86
CA ASP A 82 12.62 8.54 13.73
C ASP A 82 11.53 7.54 14.14
N GLU A 83 10.48 8.03 14.75
CA GLU A 83 9.31 7.23 15.07
C GLU A 83 8.67 6.73 13.77
N PHE A 84 8.55 5.40 13.66
CA PHE A 84 7.98 4.71 12.51
C PHE A 84 6.69 4.02 12.90
N ALA A 85 5.60 4.32 12.19
CA ALA A 85 4.30 3.71 12.39
C ALA A 85 3.81 3.02 11.12
N VAL A 86 3.06 1.94 11.29
CA VAL A 86 2.39 1.25 10.19
C VAL A 86 0.88 1.36 10.38
N ILE A 87 0.16 1.72 9.32
CA ILE A 87 -1.30 1.67 9.28
C ILE A 87 -1.70 0.59 8.29
N PHE A 88 -2.47 -0.37 8.78
CA PHE A 88 -2.96 -1.49 8.00
C PHE A 88 -4.47 -1.35 7.83
N ALA A 89 -4.93 -1.12 6.61
CA ALA A 89 -6.35 -1.02 6.29
C ALA A 89 -6.77 -2.18 5.39
N ALA A 90 -7.62 -3.05 5.93
CA ALA A 90 -8.16 -4.21 5.22
C ALA A 90 -9.62 -3.95 4.83
N MET A 91 -9.94 -4.13 3.56
CA MET A 91 -11.23 -3.80 2.96
C MET A 91 -11.87 -5.04 2.32
N GLY A 92 -13.06 -5.40 2.79
CA GLY A 92 -13.84 -6.50 2.23
C GLY A 92 -13.15 -7.86 2.36
N ILE A 93 -12.39 -8.07 3.42
CA ILE A 93 -11.71 -9.32 3.71
C ILE A 93 -12.65 -10.31 4.40
N THR A 94 -12.35 -11.59 4.25
CA THR A 94 -13.11 -12.64 4.94
C THR A 94 -12.76 -12.68 6.43
N ASN A 95 -13.64 -13.28 7.24
CA ASN A 95 -13.37 -13.50 8.66
C ASN A 95 -12.12 -14.37 8.89
N GLU A 96 -11.80 -15.26 7.97
CA GLU A 96 -10.61 -16.10 8.02
C GLU A 96 -9.33 -15.26 7.82
N GLU A 97 -9.32 -14.40 6.83
CA GLU A 97 -8.21 -13.44 6.58
C GLU A 97 -8.05 -12.46 7.75
N ALA A 98 -9.15 -11.94 8.29
CA ALA A 98 -9.12 -11.08 9.46
C ALA A 98 -8.46 -11.76 10.67
N ASN A 99 -8.85 -13.00 10.95
CA ASN A 99 -8.25 -13.81 12.02
C ASN A 99 -6.77 -14.11 11.74
N PHE A 100 -6.41 -14.37 10.48
CA PHE A 100 -5.01 -14.57 10.08
C PHE A 100 -4.17 -13.33 10.41
N PHE A 101 -4.61 -12.14 9.98
CA PHE A 101 -3.91 -10.89 10.25
C PHE A 101 -3.74 -10.62 11.74
N MET A 102 -4.84 -10.67 12.50
CA MET A 102 -4.81 -10.38 13.94
C MET A 102 -3.92 -11.34 14.71
N ARG A 103 -4.01 -12.64 14.44
CA ARG A 103 -3.15 -13.65 15.10
C ARG A 103 -1.67 -13.46 14.80
N ASP A 104 -1.31 -13.09 13.56
CA ASP A 104 0.10 -12.85 13.23
C ASP A 104 0.61 -11.58 13.91
N PHE A 105 -0.16 -10.50 13.89
CA PHE A 105 0.22 -9.24 14.54
C PHE A 105 0.36 -9.40 16.05
N GLU A 106 -0.55 -10.12 16.71
CA GLU A 106 -0.46 -10.44 18.14
C GLU A 106 0.77 -11.32 18.44
N ARG A 107 0.94 -12.41 17.69
CA ARG A 107 2.04 -13.36 17.87
C ARG A 107 3.42 -12.72 17.73
N THR A 108 3.54 -11.73 16.85
CA THR A 108 4.81 -11.07 16.53
C THR A 108 5.06 -9.79 17.33
N GLY A 109 4.08 -9.32 18.12
CA GLY A 109 4.16 -8.06 18.85
C GLY A 109 4.08 -6.82 17.93
N ALA A 110 3.69 -6.98 16.68
CA ALA A 110 3.62 -5.89 15.71
C ALA A 110 2.58 -4.82 16.09
N LEU A 111 1.57 -5.16 16.90
CA LEU A 111 0.51 -4.25 17.33
C LEU A 111 1.01 -3.02 18.10
N GLU A 112 2.21 -3.06 18.67
CA GLU A 112 2.79 -1.89 19.36
C GLU A 112 3.05 -0.71 18.42
N LYS A 113 3.26 -0.98 17.12
CA LYS A 113 3.55 0.03 16.08
C LYS A 113 2.51 0.07 14.97
N LEU A 114 1.44 -0.72 15.12
CA LEU A 114 0.46 -0.95 14.07
C LEU A 114 -0.91 -0.41 14.47
N THR A 115 -1.49 0.42 13.61
CA THR A 115 -2.91 0.79 13.70
C THR A 115 -3.69 0.05 12.64
N VAL A 116 -4.71 -0.71 13.03
CA VAL A 116 -5.49 -1.58 12.14
C VAL A 116 -6.88 -1.02 11.91
N PHE A 117 -7.25 -0.83 10.65
CA PHE A 117 -8.61 -0.58 10.20
C PHE A 117 -9.12 -1.80 9.45
N MET A 118 -10.29 -2.29 9.79
CA MET A 118 -10.79 -3.54 9.23
C MET A 118 -12.26 -3.42 8.84
N ASN A 119 -12.56 -3.78 7.61
CA ASN A 119 -13.89 -3.94 7.06
C ASN A 119 -14.02 -5.36 6.52
N LEU A 120 -15.00 -6.11 7.00
CA LEU A 120 -15.23 -7.49 6.60
C LEU A 120 -16.06 -7.59 5.31
N ALA A 121 -16.06 -8.76 4.69
CA ALA A 121 -16.78 -8.99 3.45
C ALA A 121 -18.31 -8.87 3.60
N ASP A 122 -18.82 -9.16 4.80
CA ASP A 122 -20.24 -9.06 5.17
C ASP A 122 -20.64 -7.67 5.72
N ASP A 123 -19.67 -6.77 5.93
CA ASP A 123 -19.96 -5.38 6.28
C ASP A 123 -20.51 -4.59 5.08
N PRO A 124 -21.30 -3.54 5.32
CA PRO A 124 -21.85 -2.70 4.25
C PRO A 124 -20.78 -2.11 3.30
N ALA A 125 -21.06 -2.10 1.98
CA ALA A 125 -20.15 -1.57 0.96
C ALA A 125 -19.75 -0.11 1.20
N ILE A 126 -20.62 0.70 1.80
CA ILE A 126 -20.32 2.10 2.14
C ILE A 126 -19.22 2.20 3.20
N GLU A 127 -19.17 1.33 4.18
CA GLU A 127 -18.12 1.30 5.19
C GLU A 127 -16.78 0.91 4.57
N ARG A 128 -16.81 0.03 3.57
CA ARG A 128 -15.63 -0.36 2.79
C ARG A 128 -14.98 0.83 2.07
N ILE A 129 -15.80 1.73 1.52
CA ILE A 129 -15.32 2.97 0.89
C ILE A 129 -14.73 3.95 1.91
N LEU A 130 -15.27 3.98 3.12
CA LEU A 130 -14.81 4.90 4.17
C LEU A 130 -13.52 4.41 4.84
N THR A 131 -13.28 3.11 4.90
CA THR A 131 -12.15 2.49 5.61
C THR A 131 -10.78 3.05 5.21
N PRO A 132 -10.39 3.13 3.92
CA PRO A 132 -9.09 3.68 3.55
C PRO A 132 -9.00 5.19 3.82
N LYS A 133 -10.12 5.91 3.76
CA LYS A 133 -10.16 7.35 4.06
C LYS A 133 -9.88 7.62 5.54
N MET A 134 -10.47 6.82 6.44
CA MET A 134 -10.19 6.90 7.88
C MET A 134 -8.74 6.56 8.18
N ALA A 135 -8.21 5.49 7.58
CA ALA A 135 -6.83 5.07 7.73
C ALA A 135 -5.84 6.17 7.30
N LEU A 136 -6.09 6.79 6.14
CA LEU A 136 -5.25 7.86 5.63
C LEU A 136 -5.35 9.16 6.44
N THR A 137 -6.52 9.47 6.99
CA THR A 137 -6.67 10.63 7.90
C THR A 137 -5.87 10.42 9.17
N THR A 138 -5.86 9.20 9.72
CA THR A 138 -4.98 8.85 10.84
C THR A 138 -3.50 8.93 10.45
N ALA A 139 -3.15 8.49 9.24
CA ALA A 139 -1.78 8.60 8.71
C ALA A 139 -1.33 10.06 8.58
N GLU A 140 -2.21 10.95 8.12
CA GLU A 140 -1.92 12.38 8.00
C GLU A 140 -1.68 13.02 9.38
N TYR A 141 -2.45 12.65 10.38
CA TYR A 141 -2.23 13.10 11.75
C TYR A 141 -0.88 12.63 12.28
N TYR A 142 -0.57 11.34 12.15
CA TYR A 142 0.74 10.81 12.58
C TYR A 142 1.90 11.46 11.85
N ALA A 143 1.81 11.61 10.53
CA ALA A 143 2.89 12.15 9.73
C ALA A 143 3.06 13.65 9.88
N PHE A 144 1.97 14.42 9.76
CA PHE A 144 2.07 15.88 9.60
C PHE A 144 1.81 16.66 10.89
N THR A 145 1.25 16.02 11.92
CA THR A 145 1.08 16.61 13.26
C THR A 145 2.10 16.08 14.25
N LEU A 146 2.33 14.75 14.27
CA LEU A 146 3.29 14.13 15.20
C LEU A 146 4.70 13.97 14.62
N GLY A 147 4.92 14.19 13.32
CA GLY A 147 6.23 14.10 12.68
C GLY A 147 6.69 12.67 12.35
N MET A 148 5.83 11.67 12.46
CA MET A 148 6.18 10.26 12.28
C MET A 148 6.38 9.85 10.83
N GLN A 149 7.18 8.81 10.60
CA GLN A 149 7.25 8.12 9.32
C GLN A 149 6.15 7.06 9.26
N VAL A 150 5.21 7.19 8.32
CA VAL A 150 4.04 6.31 8.26
C VAL A 150 4.06 5.50 6.98
N LEU A 151 4.01 4.17 7.12
CA LEU A 151 3.72 3.25 6.03
C LEU A 151 2.25 2.83 6.09
N VAL A 152 1.50 3.09 5.03
CA VAL A 152 0.10 2.69 4.91
C VAL A 152 -0.02 1.51 3.95
N ILE A 153 -0.52 0.39 4.43
CA ILE A 153 -0.83 -0.80 3.63
C ILE A 153 -2.34 -0.87 3.45
N LEU A 154 -2.80 -0.83 2.20
CA LEU A 154 -4.21 -0.87 1.83
C LEU A 154 -4.51 -2.19 1.10
N THR A 155 -5.25 -3.11 1.71
CA THR A 155 -5.63 -4.42 1.13
C THR A 155 -7.12 -4.71 1.34
N ASP A 156 -7.94 -5.10 0.40
CA ASP A 156 -7.69 -5.24 -1.02
C ASP A 156 -8.36 -4.10 -1.80
N MET A 157 -7.59 -3.41 -2.60
CA MET A 157 -8.10 -2.29 -3.40
C MET A 157 -9.06 -2.74 -4.51
N THR A 158 -9.04 -4.02 -4.89
CA THR A 158 -10.06 -4.59 -5.78
C THR A 158 -11.43 -4.61 -5.11
N ASN A 159 -11.49 -5.04 -3.84
CA ASN A 159 -12.73 -5.02 -3.06
C ASN A 159 -13.25 -3.58 -2.87
N TYR A 160 -12.35 -2.62 -2.73
CA TYR A 160 -12.69 -1.20 -2.69
C TYR A 160 -13.37 -0.75 -3.99
N CYS A 161 -12.76 -1.05 -5.14
CA CYS A 161 -13.32 -0.70 -6.45
C CYS A 161 -14.64 -1.41 -6.74
N GLU A 162 -14.80 -2.67 -6.29
CA GLU A 162 -16.08 -3.39 -6.38
C GLU A 162 -17.17 -2.72 -5.54
N ALA A 163 -16.83 -2.21 -4.35
CA ALA A 163 -17.78 -1.44 -3.54
C ALA A 163 -18.19 -0.13 -4.23
N LEU A 164 -17.27 0.55 -4.91
CA LEU A 164 -17.61 1.73 -5.74
C LEU A 164 -18.58 1.36 -6.86
N ARG A 165 -18.34 0.22 -7.55
CA ARG A 165 -19.23 -0.27 -8.61
C ARG A 165 -20.62 -0.59 -8.08
N GLU A 166 -20.71 -1.26 -6.93
CA GLU A 166 -21.98 -1.61 -6.29
C GLU A 166 -22.79 -0.35 -5.93
N ILE A 167 -22.16 0.65 -5.31
CA ILE A 167 -22.82 1.88 -4.90
C ILE A 167 -23.22 2.72 -6.11
N SER A 168 -22.37 2.81 -7.13
CA SER A 168 -22.68 3.49 -8.39
C SER A 168 -23.89 2.86 -9.09
N ALA A 169 -23.94 1.53 -9.15
CA ALA A 169 -25.08 0.81 -9.70
C ALA A 169 -26.38 1.03 -8.89
N ALA A 170 -26.29 1.04 -7.56
CA ALA A 170 -27.43 1.30 -6.69
C ALA A 170 -27.97 2.76 -6.82
N ARG A 171 -27.12 3.68 -7.26
CA ARG A 171 -27.49 5.09 -7.55
C ARG A 171 -27.94 5.30 -8.99
N GLU A 172 -28.02 4.25 -9.80
CA GLU A 172 -28.37 4.30 -11.23
C GLU A 172 -27.44 5.26 -12.04
N GLU A 173 -26.17 5.37 -11.63
CA GLU A 173 -25.19 6.19 -12.34
C GLU A 173 -24.80 5.52 -13.68
N VAL A 174 -24.46 6.33 -14.68
CA VAL A 174 -24.06 5.82 -15.99
C VAL A 174 -22.72 5.04 -15.84
N PRO A 175 -22.69 3.74 -16.16
CA PRO A 175 -21.48 2.95 -15.99
C PRO A 175 -20.40 3.33 -17.01
N GLY A 176 -19.17 3.37 -16.54
CA GLY A 176 -17.97 3.48 -17.38
C GLY A 176 -17.46 2.11 -17.83
N ARG A 177 -16.15 2.02 -18.09
CA ARG A 177 -15.47 0.79 -18.56
C ARG A 177 -15.69 -0.36 -17.58
N ARG A 178 -16.14 -1.50 -18.07
CA ARG A 178 -16.45 -2.74 -17.32
C ARG A 178 -17.44 -2.53 -16.16
N GLY A 179 -18.31 -1.52 -16.23
CA GLY A 179 -19.33 -1.27 -15.23
C GLY A 179 -18.86 -0.49 -13.98
N TYR A 180 -17.61 -0.06 -13.95
CA TYR A 180 -17.11 0.82 -12.89
C TYR A 180 -17.59 2.25 -13.11
N PRO A 181 -17.72 3.07 -12.04
CA PRO A 181 -18.11 4.47 -12.19
C PRO A 181 -17.06 5.26 -12.97
N GLY A 182 -17.49 6.22 -13.78
CA GLY A 182 -16.59 7.07 -14.55
C GLY A 182 -15.60 7.87 -13.72
N TYR A 183 -15.94 8.15 -12.45
CA TYR A 183 -15.09 8.86 -11.50
C TYR A 183 -14.09 7.94 -10.73
N MET A 184 -14.01 6.64 -11.01
CA MET A 184 -13.13 5.73 -10.28
C MET A 184 -11.67 6.18 -10.31
N TYR A 185 -11.20 6.76 -11.42
CA TYR A 185 -9.85 7.32 -11.51
C TYR A 185 -9.62 8.45 -10.49
N THR A 186 -10.53 9.41 -10.44
CA THR A 186 -10.45 10.56 -9.53
C THR A 186 -10.55 10.11 -8.07
N ASP A 187 -11.38 9.12 -7.79
CA ASP A 187 -11.56 8.59 -6.44
C ASP A 187 -10.30 7.83 -5.97
N LEU A 188 -9.72 6.98 -6.80
CA LEU A 188 -8.44 6.32 -6.52
C LEU A 188 -7.30 7.34 -6.39
N ALA A 189 -7.25 8.36 -7.25
CA ALA A 189 -6.28 9.44 -7.14
C ALA A 189 -6.44 10.20 -5.81
N GLY A 190 -7.67 10.44 -5.36
CA GLY A 190 -7.95 11.06 -4.06
C GLY A 190 -7.42 10.25 -2.87
N ILE A 191 -7.31 8.94 -2.99
CA ILE A 191 -6.69 8.06 -1.99
C ILE A 191 -5.17 8.06 -2.13
N TYR A 192 -4.65 7.74 -3.32
CA TYR A 192 -3.22 7.53 -3.51
C TYR A 192 -2.41 8.84 -3.40
N GLU A 193 -2.95 9.98 -3.83
CA GLU A 193 -2.28 11.28 -3.75
C GLU A 193 -2.16 11.84 -2.31
N ARG A 194 -2.71 11.16 -1.32
CA ARG A 194 -2.47 11.46 0.10
C ARG A 194 -1.10 10.98 0.60
N ALA A 195 -0.40 10.15 -0.17
CA ALA A 195 0.99 9.79 0.10
C ALA A 195 1.94 10.92 -0.32
N GLY A 196 3.05 11.07 0.39
CA GLY A 196 4.11 12.00 0.04
C GLY A 196 4.84 12.58 1.24
N ARG A 197 5.73 13.51 0.93
CA ARG A 197 6.46 14.36 1.87
C ARG A 197 6.07 15.81 1.61
N ILE A 198 5.98 16.61 2.68
CA ILE A 198 5.64 18.03 2.60
C ILE A 198 6.84 18.82 3.10
N ASP A 199 7.20 19.86 2.36
CA ASP A 199 8.28 20.78 2.74
C ASP A 199 8.00 21.43 4.12
N GLY A 200 9.01 21.43 4.97
CA GLY A 200 8.89 21.92 6.34
C GLY A 200 8.17 20.97 7.32
N LYS A 201 7.83 19.73 6.90
CA LYS A 201 7.32 18.67 7.77
C LYS A 201 8.32 17.51 7.85
N GLU A 202 8.57 17.01 9.06
CA GLU A 202 9.50 15.90 9.29
C GLU A 202 8.88 14.55 8.87
N GLY A 203 7.59 14.36 9.10
CA GLY A 203 6.87 13.15 8.79
C GLY A 203 6.60 12.93 7.30
N SER A 204 6.28 11.69 6.96
CA SER A 204 5.92 11.30 5.59
C SER A 204 4.86 10.19 5.58
N ILE A 205 4.15 10.09 4.47
CA ILE A 205 3.21 8.98 4.21
C ILE A 205 3.68 8.23 2.98
N THR A 206 4.03 6.96 3.16
CA THR A 206 4.34 6.01 2.10
C THR A 206 3.18 5.04 1.97
N GLN A 207 2.73 4.75 0.76
CA GLN A 207 1.60 3.82 0.53
C GLN A 207 2.04 2.58 -0.23
N MET A 208 1.58 1.42 0.24
CA MET A 208 1.62 0.15 -0.48
C MET A 208 0.19 -0.38 -0.68
N PRO A 209 -0.51 0.07 -1.72
CA PRO A 209 -1.78 -0.51 -2.08
C PRO A 209 -1.59 -1.93 -2.60
N ILE A 210 -2.42 -2.87 -2.16
CA ILE A 210 -2.44 -4.24 -2.66
C ILE A 210 -3.75 -4.45 -3.39
N LEU A 211 -3.69 -4.98 -4.59
CA LEU A 211 -4.86 -5.32 -5.39
C LEU A 211 -4.73 -6.72 -5.98
N VAL A 212 -5.86 -7.42 -6.11
CA VAL A 212 -5.95 -8.70 -6.80
C VAL A 212 -6.48 -8.44 -8.21
N MET A 213 -5.64 -8.71 -9.23
CA MET A 213 -6.02 -8.52 -10.63
C MET A 213 -7.13 -9.52 -11.01
N PRO A 214 -8.33 -9.07 -11.42
CA PRO A 214 -9.35 -9.99 -11.92
C PRO A 214 -8.83 -10.79 -13.11
N GLN A 215 -8.88 -12.13 -13.03
CA GLN A 215 -8.39 -13.07 -14.05
C GLN A 215 -6.89 -12.92 -14.37
N ASP A 216 -6.08 -12.43 -13.44
CA ASP A 216 -4.66 -12.10 -13.64
C ASP A 216 -4.42 -11.08 -14.79
N ASP A 217 -5.45 -10.29 -15.15
CA ASP A 217 -5.42 -9.31 -16.25
C ASP A 217 -4.91 -7.95 -15.78
N ILE A 218 -3.64 -7.65 -16.07
CA ILE A 218 -3.03 -6.36 -15.73
C ILE A 218 -3.65 -5.18 -16.51
N THR A 219 -4.37 -5.45 -17.61
CA THR A 219 -5.07 -4.43 -18.41
C THR A 219 -6.48 -4.13 -17.89
N HIS A 220 -6.90 -4.81 -16.83
CA HIS A 220 -8.18 -4.55 -16.17
C HIS A 220 -8.18 -3.10 -15.61
N PRO A 221 -9.34 -2.38 -15.60
CA PRO A 221 -9.40 -0.99 -15.13
C PRO A 221 -8.76 -0.73 -13.76
N ILE A 222 -8.83 -1.67 -12.82
CA ILE A 222 -8.29 -1.49 -11.48
C ILE A 222 -6.75 -1.40 -11.48
N PRO A 223 -5.98 -2.39 -11.96
CA PRO A 223 -4.53 -2.27 -12.05
C PRO A 223 -4.10 -1.19 -13.06
N ASP A 224 -4.81 -1.03 -14.19
CA ASP A 224 -4.50 -0.03 -15.21
C ASP A 224 -4.52 1.39 -14.64
N LEU A 225 -5.62 1.79 -13.99
CA LEU A 225 -5.75 3.11 -13.37
C LEU A 225 -4.79 3.29 -12.19
N THR A 226 -4.60 2.26 -11.35
CA THR A 226 -3.63 2.30 -10.26
C THR A 226 -2.22 2.54 -10.78
N GLY A 227 -1.81 1.88 -11.85
CA GLY A 227 -0.49 2.05 -12.48
C GLY A 227 -0.24 3.45 -13.04
N TYR A 228 -1.29 4.15 -13.50
CA TYR A 228 -1.19 5.55 -13.94
C TYR A 228 -0.99 6.54 -12.80
N ILE A 229 -1.59 6.27 -11.63
CA ILE A 229 -1.55 7.20 -10.49
C ILE A 229 -0.28 7.02 -9.67
N THR A 230 0.26 5.80 -9.60
CA THR A 230 1.36 5.42 -8.72
C THR A 230 2.73 5.47 -9.38
N GLU A 231 3.81 5.39 -8.60
CA GLU A 231 5.19 5.49 -9.08
C GLU A 231 5.83 4.12 -9.35
N GLY A 232 5.07 3.17 -9.84
CA GLY A 232 5.53 1.83 -10.20
C GLY A 232 4.56 0.75 -9.79
N GLN A 233 5.00 -0.50 -9.79
CA GLN A 233 4.24 -1.67 -9.31
C GLN A 233 5.17 -2.83 -9.02
N ILE A 234 4.78 -3.67 -8.06
CA ILE A 234 5.34 -5.00 -7.81
C ILE A 234 4.33 -6.02 -8.33
N VAL A 235 4.73 -6.89 -9.23
CA VAL A 235 3.83 -7.88 -9.84
C VAL A 235 4.13 -9.27 -9.28
N LEU A 236 3.13 -9.93 -8.73
CA LEU A 236 3.22 -11.33 -8.30
C LEU A 236 2.82 -12.26 -9.44
N SER A 237 3.59 -13.33 -9.65
CA SER A 237 3.39 -14.29 -10.73
C SER A 237 2.92 -15.64 -10.22
N ARG A 238 1.85 -16.14 -10.84
CA ARG A 238 1.32 -17.48 -10.59
C ARG A 238 2.29 -18.58 -11.05
N GLU A 239 3.03 -18.32 -12.14
CA GLU A 239 4.04 -19.26 -12.63
C GLU A 239 5.17 -19.45 -11.63
N ILE A 240 5.70 -18.33 -11.09
CA ILE A 240 6.78 -18.34 -10.08
C ILE A 240 6.28 -18.99 -8.78
N SER A 241 5.05 -18.69 -8.36
CA SER A 241 4.43 -19.33 -7.18
C SER A 241 4.31 -20.84 -7.33
N ARG A 242 3.91 -21.34 -8.53
CA ARG A 242 3.85 -22.79 -8.80
C ARG A 242 5.21 -23.50 -8.76
N LYS A 243 6.30 -22.77 -8.98
CA LYS A 243 7.68 -23.28 -8.83
C LYS A 243 8.12 -23.34 -7.36
N GLY A 244 7.25 -22.94 -6.41
CA GLY A 244 7.55 -22.93 -4.97
C GLY A 244 8.47 -21.79 -4.53
N ILE A 245 8.61 -20.73 -5.34
CA ILE A 245 9.45 -19.57 -5.02
C ILE A 245 8.61 -18.56 -4.24
N TYR A 246 9.13 -18.12 -3.10
CA TYR A 246 8.52 -17.09 -2.24
C TYR A 246 9.52 -15.97 -1.91
N PRO A 247 9.11 -14.70 -1.97
CA PRO A 247 7.87 -14.21 -2.59
C PRO A 247 7.88 -14.41 -4.12
N PRO A 248 6.72 -14.68 -4.75
CA PRO A 248 6.63 -14.97 -6.18
C PRO A 248 6.62 -13.68 -7.02
N VAL A 249 7.58 -12.80 -6.82
CA VAL A 249 7.71 -11.54 -7.55
C VAL A 249 8.25 -11.78 -8.96
N ASP A 250 7.50 -11.35 -9.96
CA ASP A 250 8.00 -11.27 -11.34
C ASP A 250 8.73 -9.93 -11.51
N VAL A 251 10.04 -9.99 -11.60
CA VAL A 251 10.90 -8.81 -11.64
C VAL A 251 10.75 -8.01 -12.94
N LEU A 252 10.49 -8.68 -14.07
CA LEU A 252 10.46 -8.00 -15.39
C LEU A 252 9.32 -7.00 -15.55
N PRO A 253 8.05 -7.30 -15.15
CA PRO A 253 6.98 -6.33 -15.17
C PRO A 253 6.93 -5.44 -13.91
N SER A 254 7.77 -5.71 -12.91
CA SER A 254 7.88 -4.91 -11.69
C SER A 254 8.79 -3.70 -11.91
N LEU A 255 8.43 -2.58 -11.31
CA LEU A 255 9.16 -1.32 -11.48
C LEU A 255 8.93 -0.41 -10.27
N SER A 256 9.99 0.18 -9.74
CA SER A 256 9.94 1.34 -8.87
C SER A 256 10.61 2.54 -9.56
N ARG A 257 9.80 3.52 -9.99
CA ARG A 257 10.29 4.68 -10.76
C ARG A 257 11.17 5.61 -9.94
N LEU A 258 11.05 5.58 -8.62
CA LEU A 258 11.79 6.46 -7.71
C LEU A 258 13.02 5.77 -7.10
N MET A 259 13.27 4.50 -7.43
CA MET A 259 14.36 3.71 -6.88
C MET A 259 15.73 4.42 -7.00
N SER A 260 16.05 4.99 -8.16
CA SER A 260 17.33 5.64 -8.39
C SER A 260 17.63 6.81 -7.44
N GLY A 261 16.58 7.50 -6.97
CA GLY A 261 16.71 8.56 -5.97
C GLY A 261 16.87 8.05 -4.52
N GLY A 262 16.45 6.82 -4.27
CA GLY A 262 16.43 6.21 -2.92
C GLY A 262 17.61 5.30 -2.59
N ILE A 263 18.51 5.02 -3.54
CA ILE A 263 19.60 4.06 -3.38
C ILE A 263 20.98 4.67 -3.66
N GLY A 264 22.04 4.03 -3.13
CA GLY A 264 23.43 4.50 -3.29
C GLY A 264 23.78 5.64 -2.36
N GLY A 265 25.04 6.12 -2.41
CA GLY A 265 25.55 7.14 -1.51
C GLY A 265 25.38 6.75 -0.04
N ASP A 266 24.97 7.71 0.79
CA ASP A 266 24.77 7.47 2.24
C ASP A 266 23.45 6.70 2.57
N LYS A 267 22.62 6.36 1.57
CA LYS A 267 21.28 5.76 1.76
C LYS A 267 21.34 4.24 1.79
N THR A 268 22.10 3.63 0.89
CA THR A 268 22.35 2.19 0.80
C THR A 268 23.80 1.96 0.38
N ARG A 269 24.22 0.69 0.16
CA ARG A 269 25.57 0.40 -0.36
C ARG A 269 25.80 1.10 -1.70
N ASP A 270 27.01 1.59 -1.93
CA ASP A 270 27.38 2.32 -3.17
C ASP A 270 27.20 1.48 -4.44
N ASP A 271 27.36 0.15 -4.33
CA ASP A 271 27.20 -0.79 -5.44
C ASP A 271 25.74 -1.25 -5.66
N HIS A 272 24.75 -0.73 -4.90
CA HIS A 272 23.35 -1.20 -4.95
C HIS A 272 22.78 -1.13 -6.38
N SER A 273 22.93 -0.02 -7.07
CA SER A 273 22.44 0.13 -8.45
C SER A 273 23.09 -0.89 -9.40
N GLY A 274 24.40 -1.04 -9.34
CA GLY A 274 25.13 -1.99 -10.18
C GLY A 274 24.75 -3.45 -9.92
N VAL A 275 24.52 -3.81 -8.65
CA VAL A 275 24.06 -5.15 -8.27
C VAL A 275 22.63 -5.39 -8.75
N SER A 276 21.74 -4.41 -8.60
CA SER A 276 20.36 -4.47 -9.11
C SER A 276 20.32 -4.72 -10.61
N ASP A 277 21.11 -3.96 -11.40
CA ASP A 277 21.18 -4.10 -12.86
C ASP A 277 21.71 -5.48 -13.28
N GLN A 278 22.72 -6.00 -12.57
CA GLN A 278 23.27 -7.34 -12.83
C GLN A 278 22.25 -8.44 -12.51
N LEU A 279 21.55 -8.33 -11.38
CA LEU A 279 20.51 -9.28 -11.01
C LEU A 279 19.34 -9.27 -12.01
N TYR A 280 18.93 -8.07 -12.44
CA TYR A 280 17.88 -7.91 -13.45
C TYR A 280 18.28 -8.57 -14.78
N SER A 281 19.51 -8.35 -15.24
CA SER A 281 20.03 -8.95 -16.46
C SER A 281 20.10 -10.47 -16.36
N ALA A 282 20.64 -10.99 -15.24
CA ALA A 282 20.72 -12.43 -15.00
C ALA A 282 19.32 -13.08 -14.91
N TYR A 283 18.34 -12.40 -14.30
CA TYR A 283 16.96 -12.87 -14.27
C TYR A 283 16.33 -12.90 -15.67
N ALA A 284 16.60 -11.89 -16.50
CA ALA A 284 16.09 -11.83 -17.87
C ALA A 284 16.71 -12.92 -18.78
N GLU A 285 18.00 -13.24 -18.60
CA GLU A 285 18.68 -14.31 -19.33
C GLU A 285 18.22 -15.72 -18.89
N GLY A 286 17.89 -15.89 -17.60
CA GLY A 286 17.50 -17.18 -17.02
C GLY A 286 16.05 -17.58 -17.27
N ARG A 287 15.20 -16.69 -17.82
CA ARG A 287 13.79 -16.91 -18.11
C ARG A 287 13.56 -17.44 -19.52
#